data_baa31c997023077c01ce79bbd65802f7
#
_entry.id   baa31c997023077c01ce79bbd65802f7
#
_cell.length_a   1.000
_cell.length_b   1.000
_cell.length_c   1.000
_cell.angle_alpha   90.00
_cell.angle_beta   90.00
_cell.angle_gamma   90.00
#
_symmetry.space_group_name_H-M   'P 1'
#
loop_
_entity.id
_entity.type
_entity.pdbx_description
1 polymer ?
#
loop_
_entity_poly.entity_id
_entity_poly.type
_entity_poly.pdbx_seq_one_letter_code
_entity_poly.pdbx_strand_id
1 'polypeptide(L)'
;MPELDRDTGPWFQTFTGAKVNPMTLEPEDVRLEDVAHALSLICRFNGHCNRHYSVAQHSVAGAHVAMSSGYWNTEHEHGDRRNLALWFLVHDAAEAYLQDLPRPVKYADKFFLGADWAMGFREVEHRVQEACNLSLLGIRQPSQEIEDDLRKLDDAMLATERHQLMGNPEIEWDFLPPPLSGNFPVWHPAQAEKHFLSLFRELSQA
;
A
#
# COMPACT_ATOMS: atom_id res chain seq x y z
N MET A 1 -27.95 6.16 5.33
CA MET A 1 -27.13 7.36 5.50
C MET A 1 -27.64 8.41 4.53
N PRO A 2 -27.65 9.72 4.87
CA PRO A 2 -27.95 10.73 3.85
C PRO A 2 -26.90 10.58 2.73
N GLU A 3 -27.37 10.70 1.49
CA GLU A 3 -26.52 10.69 0.31
C GLU A 3 -25.48 11.83 0.47
N LEU A 4 -24.19 11.49 0.56
CA LEU A 4 -23.13 12.47 0.68
C LEU A 4 -23.02 13.17 -0.68
N ASP A 5 -23.42 14.44 -0.71
CA ASP A 5 -23.26 15.28 -1.89
C ASP A 5 -21.76 15.49 -2.17
N ARG A 6 -21.28 15.00 -3.30
CA ARG A 6 -19.89 15.09 -3.75
C ARG A 6 -19.45 16.55 -3.91
N ASP A 7 -20.36 17.45 -4.24
CA ASP A 7 -20.04 18.85 -4.56
C ASP A 7 -19.97 19.74 -3.32
N THR A 8 -20.74 19.45 -2.28
CA THR A 8 -20.86 20.26 -1.05
C THR A 8 -20.27 19.62 0.20
N GLY A 9 -19.88 18.33 0.15
CA GLY A 9 -19.24 17.61 1.25
C GLY A 9 -17.80 18.09 1.54
N PRO A 10 -17.19 17.61 2.65
CA PRO A 10 -15.80 17.91 2.98
C PRO A 10 -14.85 17.33 1.91
N TRP A 11 -13.82 18.09 1.55
CA TRP A 11 -12.85 17.70 0.53
C TRP A 11 -11.45 18.23 0.87
N PHE A 12 -10.44 17.67 0.23
CA PHE A 12 -9.10 18.25 0.20
C PHE A 12 -8.57 18.31 -1.24
N GLN A 13 -7.51 19.10 -1.43
CA GLN A 13 -6.83 19.23 -2.70
C GLN A 13 -5.68 18.23 -2.77
N THR A 14 -5.60 17.46 -3.87
CA THR A 14 -4.47 16.57 -4.17
C THR A 14 -3.26 17.33 -4.71
N PHE A 15 -2.14 16.65 -4.90
CA PHE A 15 -0.91 17.20 -5.47
C PHE A 15 -1.13 17.81 -6.87
N THR A 16 -1.90 17.14 -7.73
CA THR A 16 -2.21 17.66 -9.08
C THR A 16 -3.29 18.74 -9.10
N GLY A 17 -3.82 19.13 -7.93
CA GLY A 17 -4.86 20.15 -7.78
C GLY A 17 -6.28 19.62 -7.89
N ALA A 18 -6.50 18.32 -7.94
CA ALA A 18 -7.85 17.74 -7.93
C ALA A 18 -8.54 17.97 -6.58
N LYS A 19 -9.86 18.21 -6.62
CA LYS A 19 -10.73 18.23 -5.43
C LYS A 19 -11.23 16.81 -5.20
N VAL A 20 -10.93 16.21 -4.05
CA VAL A 20 -11.36 14.86 -3.71
C VAL A 20 -11.97 14.79 -2.31
N ASN A 21 -12.97 13.92 -2.16
CA ASN A 21 -13.51 13.52 -0.88
C ASN A 21 -13.35 11.99 -0.73
N PRO A 22 -12.51 11.48 0.19
CA PRO A 22 -12.28 10.06 0.35
C PRO A 22 -13.56 9.26 0.65
N MET A 23 -14.56 9.91 1.28
CA MET A 23 -15.83 9.25 1.60
C MET A 23 -16.71 8.98 0.37
N THR A 24 -16.43 9.64 -0.75
CA THR A 24 -17.18 9.52 -2.02
C THR A 24 -16.23 9.38 -3.21
N LEU A 25 -15.00 8.90 -2.97
CA LEU A 25 -13.98 8.73 -4.02
C LEU A 25 -14.46 7.70 -5.05
N GLU A 26 -14.40 8.11 -6.32
CA GLU A 26 -14.69 7.27 -7.48
C GLU A 26 -13.42 7.05 -8.32
N PRO A 27 -13.39 6.05 -9.19
CA PRO A 27 -12.20 5.77 -10.01
C PRO A 27 -11.72 6.96 -10.86
N GLU A 28 -12.63 7.81 -11.30
CA GLU A 28 -12.33 9.00 -12.11
C GLU A 28 -11.60 10.10 -11.34
N ASP A 29 -11.69 10.08 -10.00
CA ASP A 29 -11.01 11.03 -9.12
C ASP A 29 -9.53 10.64 -8.88
N VAL A 30 -9.19 9.37 -9.13
CA VAL A 30 -7.85 8.82 -8.86
C VAL A 30 -6.88 9.15 -9.99
N ARG A 31 -5.75 9.73 -9.64
CA ARG A 31 -4.65 10.01 -10.57
C ARG A 31 -3.38 9.32 -10.10
N LEU A 32 -2.71 8.62 -10.99
CA LEU A 32 -1.47 7.90 -10.69
C LEU A 32 -0.40 8.83 -10.07
N GLU A 33 -0.30 10.06 -10.56
CA GLU A 33 0.64 11.06 -10.07
C GLU A 33 0.34 11.46 -8.62
N ASP A 34 -0.94 11.61 -8.27
CA ASP A 34 -1.35 11.94 -6.89
C ASP A 34 -1.04 10.78 -5.94
N VAL A 35 -1.34 9.55 -6.35
CA VAL A 35 -1.02 8.34 -5.58
C VAL A 35 0.49 8.22 -5.37
N ALA A 36 1.29 8.25 -6.43
CA ALA A 36 2.75 8.10 -6.33
C ALA A 36 3.37 9.19 -5.46
N HIS A 37 2.94 10.45 -5.63
CA HIS A 37 3.44 11.58 -4.85
C HIS A 37 3.10 11.43 -3.36
N ALA A 38 1.83 11.23 -3.03
CA ALA A 38 1.39 11.10 -1.65
C ALA A 38 2.08 9.93 -0.93
N LEU A 39 2.09 8.73 -1.55
CA LEU A 39 2.75 7.55 -0.99
C LEU A 39 4.26 7.75 -0.80
N SER A 40 4.91 8.60 -1.61
CA SER A 40 6.34 8.91 -1.45
C SER A 40 6.65 9.75 -0.21
N LEU A 41 5.69 10.51 0.27
CA LEU A 41 5.81 11.39 1.44
C LEU A 41 5.29 10.74 2.73
N ILE A 42 4.44 9.73 2.66
CA ILE A 42 3.94 9.00 3.82
C ILE A 42 5.03 8.07 4.34
N CYS A 43 5.46 8.31 5.59
CA CYS A 43 6.45 7.48 6.24
C CYS A 43 5.78 6.27 6.90
N ARG A 44 6.22 5.05 6.58
CA ARG A 44 5.75 3.82 7.21
C ARG A 44 6.06 3.77 8.70
N PHE A 45 5.44 2.83 9.41
CA PHE A 45 5.57 2.65 10.86
C PHE A 45 5.22 3.90 11.68
N ASN A 46 4.36 4.76 11.15
CA ASN A 46 4.00 6.04 11.78
C ASN A 46 5.23 6.89 12.17
N GLY A 47 6.31 6.78 11.36
CA GLY A 47 7.58 7.48 11.60
C GLY A 47 8.49 6.85 12.67
N HIS A 48 8.14 5.69 13.27
CA HIS A 48 8.96 4.98 14.26
C HIS A 48 10.09 4.13 13.62
N CYS A 49 10.67 4.62 12.54
CA CYS A 49 11.82 4.03 11.86
C CYS A 49 13.06 4.93 11.99
N ASN A 50 14.25 4.33 11.87
CA ASN A 50 15.53 5.03 12.06
C ASN A 50 15.88 6.00 10.91
N ARG A 51 15.10 6.00 9.84
CA ARG A 51 15.20 6.88 8.67
C ARG A 51 13.87 6.93 7.95
N HIS A 52 13.66 7.97 7.13
CA HIS A 52 12.47 8.03 6.29
C HIS A 52 12.42 6.82 5.36
N TYR A 53 11.33 6.10 5.38
CA TYR A 53 11.02 4.97 4.51
C TYR A 53 9.55 5.06 4.13
N SER A 54 9.29 5.38 2.86
CA SER A 54 7.93 5.70 2.41
C SER A 54 7.13 4.48 2.01
N VAL A 55 5.80 4.63 2.00
CA VAL A 55 4.88 3.64 1.43
C VAL A 55 5.21 3.36 -0.04
N ALA A 56 5.50 4.40 -0.85
CA ALA A 56 5.94 4.20 -2.23
C ALA A 56 7.21 3.36 -2.34
N GLN A 57 8.17 3.53 -1.42
CA GLN A 57 9.39 2.72 -1.41
C GLN A 57 9.10 1.26 -1.05
N HIS A 58 8.23 1.01 -0.08
CA HIS A 58 7.73 -0.32 0.26
C HIS A 58 7.10 -0.99 -0.96
N SER A 59 6.15 -0.31 -1.61
CA SER A 59 5.44 -0.83 -2.78
C SER A 59 6.38 -1.20 -3.92
N VAL A 60 7.37 -0.34 -4.23
CA VAL A 60 8.38 -0.62 -5.26
C VAL A 60 9.30 -1.78 -4.87
N ALA A 61 9.77 -1.81 -3.62
CA ALA A 61 10.66 -2.88 -3.14
C ALA A 61 9.96 -4.24 -3.20
N GLY A 62 8.71 -4.34 -2.71
CA GLY A 62 7.95 -5.58 -2.75
C GLY A 62 7.59 -6.02 -4.17
N ALA A 63 7.26 -5.07 -5.07
CA ALA A 63 7.05 -5.40 -6.48
C ALA A 63 8.32 -5.99 -7.14
N HIS A 64 9.50 -5.48 -6.83
CA HIS A 64 10.76 -6.09 -7.28
C HIS A 64 10.99 -7.49 -6.68
N VAL A 65 10.63 -7.71 -5.41
CA VAL A 65 10.68 -9.04 -4.79
C VAL A 65 9.72 -10.00 -5.51
N ALA A 66 8.50 -9.57 -5.81
CA ALA A 66 7.52 -10.35 -6.58
C ALA A 66 8.06 -10.78 -7.95
N MET A 67 8.80 -9.90 -8.63
CA MET A 67 9.43 -10.21 -9.92
C MET A 67 10.64 -11.17 -9.81
N SER A 68 11.26 -11.27 -8.63
CA SER A 68 12.49 -12.05 -8.47
C SER A 68 12.19 -13.56 -8.46
N SER A 69 12.97 -14.33 -9.23
CA SER A 69 12.88 -15.80 -9.24
C SER A 69 13.34 -16.46 -7.94
N GLY A 70 13.99 -15.72 -7.05
CA GLY A 70 14.55 -16.25 -5.80
C GLY A 70 13.56 -16.27 -4.62
N TYR A 71 12.45 -15.55 -4.71
CA TYR A 71 11.44 -15.52 -3.66
C TYR A 71 10.45 -16.70 -3.75
N TRP A 72 10.03 -17.02 -4.97
CA TRP A 72 9.04 -18.07 -5.23
C TRP A 72 9.73 -19.39 -5.58
N ASN A 73 9.35 -20.46 -4.88
CA ASN A 73 9.77 -21.81 -5.27
C ASN A 73 9.14 -22.20 -6.62
N THR A 74 9.73 -21.77 -7.70
CA THR A 74 9.65 -22.29 -9.10
C THR A 74 8.29 -22.54 -9.75
N GLU A 75 7.15 -22.42 -9.06
CA GLU A 75 5.84 -22.81 -9.61
C GLU A 75 5.08 -21.66 -10.29
N HIS A 76 5.47 -20.39 -10.05
CA HIS A 76 4.84 -19.25 -10.70
C HIS A 76 5.51 -18.90 -12.02
N GLU A 77 4.74 -18.87 -13.10
CA GLU A 77 5.19 -18.40 -14.41
C GLU A 77 5.53 -16.90 -14.35
N HIS A 78 6.35 -16.43 -15.31
CA HIS A 78 6.80 -15.02 -15.33
C HIS A 78 5.62 -14.03 -15.42
N GLY A 79 4.53 -14.41 -16.10
CA GLY A 79 3.32 -13.59 -16.21
C GLY A 79 2.60 -13.40 -14.86
N ASP A 80 2.52 -14.47 -14.07
CA ASP A 80 1.90 -14.43 -12.74
C ASP A 80 2.69 -13.52 -11.80
N ARG A 81 4.04 -13.59 -11.86
CA ARG A 81 4.93 -12.73 -11.07
C ARG A 81 4.78 -11.24 -11.43
N ARG A 82 4.64 -10.93 -12.72
CA ARG A 82 4.42 -9.56 -13.18
C ARG A 82 3.07 -9.02 -12.71
N ASN A 83 2.03 -9.82 -12.81
CA ASN A 83 0.70 -9.48 -12.31
C ASN A 83 0.74 -9.25 -10.80
N LEU A 84 1.34 -10.16 -10.03
CA LEU A 84 1.54 -9.97 -8.59
C LEU A 84 2.35 -8.70 -8.27
N ALA A 85 3.42 -8.42 -9.02
CA ALA A 85 4.21 -7.21 -8.81
C ALA A 85 3.40 -5.94 -9.05
N LEU A 86 2.55 -5.93 -10.08
CA LEU A 86 1.67 -4.79 -10.37
C LEU A 86 0.63 -4.61 -9.26
N TRP A 87 0.02 -5.69 -8.77
CA TRP A 87 -0.90 -5.65 -7.65
C TRP A 87 -0.20 -5.18 -6.36
N PHE A 88 1.02 -5.68 -6.08
CA PHE A 88 1.79 -5.25 -4.92
C PHE A 88 2.18 -3.76 -5.01
N LEU A 89 2.47 -3.27 -6.20
CA LEU A 89 2.81 -1.86 -6.38
C LEU A 89 1.67 -0.92 -5.96
N VAL A 90 0.42 -1.33 -6.14
CA VAL A 90 -0.77 -0.49 -5.88
C VAL A 90 -1.58 -0.90 -4.66
N HIS A 91 -1.20 -1.95 -3.92
CA HIS A 91 -2.03 -2.52 -2.85
C HIS A 91 -2.33 -1.56 -1.69
N ASP A 92 -1.46 -0.58 -1.45
CA ASP A 92 -1.61 0.46 -0.45
C ASP A 92 -2.03 1.83 -1.07
N ALA A 93 -2.58 1.85 -2.30
CA ALA A 93 -2.92 3.10 -2.98
C ALA A 93 -3.97 3.94 -2.22
N ALA A 94 -4.84 3.31 -1.44
CA ALA A 94 -5.82 3.99 -0.59
C ALA A 94 -5.15 4.91 0.46
N GLU A 95 -3.93 4.59 0.88
CA GLU A 95 -3.20 5.38 1.88
C GLU A 95 -2.84 6.78 1.37
N ALA A 96 -2.77 6.98 0.05
CA ALA A 96 -2.63 8.30 -0.55
C ALA A 96 -3.76 9.27 -0.16
N TYR A 97 -4.92 8.74 0.22
CA TYR A 97 -6.13 9.48 0.57
C TYR A 97 -6.50 9.36 2.06
N LEU A 98 -6.03 8.32 2.77
CA LEU A 98 -6.45 7.97 4.14
C LEU A 98 -5.31 7.89 5.15
N GLN A 99 -4.05 7.95 4.72
CA GLN A 99 -2.84 7.72 5.51
C GLN A 99 -2.57 6.24 5.85
N ASP A 100 -1.30 5.92 6.13
CA ASP A 100 -0.87 4.62 6.67
C ASP A 100 -1.19 4.54 8.17
N LEU A 101 -2.28 3.88 8.52
CA LEU A 101 -2.62 3.62 9.92
C LEU A 101 -2.02 2.28 10.39
N PRO A 102 -1.33 2.26 11.56
CA PRO A 102 -0.80 1.01 12.10
C PRO A 102 -1.88 -0.05 12.32
N ARG A 103 -1.56 -1.32 12.04
CA ARG A 103 -2.48 -2.46 12.22
C ARG A 103 -3.22 -2.46 13.57
N PRO A 104 -2.59 -2.19 14.75
CA PRO A 104 -3.30 -2.12 16.02
C PRO A 104 -4.40 -1.05 16.06
N VAL A 105 -4.24 0.05 15.31
CA VAL A 105 -5.25 1.10 15.20
C VAL A 105 -6.36 0.68 14.26
N LYS A 106 -6.01 0.13 13.07
CA LYS A 106 -6.99 -0.38 12.09
C LYS A 106 -7.91 -1.47 12.64
N TYR A 107 -7.45 -2.26 13.62
CA TYR A 107 -8.18 -3.39 14.22
C TYR A 107 -8.54 -3.18 15.70
N ALA A 108 -8.58 -1.94 16.16
CA ALA A 108 -8.86 -1.62 17.55
C ALA A 108 -10.22 -2.15 18.06
N ASP A 109 -11.22 -2.25 17.17
CA ASP A 109 -12.54 -2.82 17.47
C ASP A 109 -12.52 -4.28 17.94
N LYS A 110 -11.47 -5.05 17.60
CA LYS A 110 -11.28 -6.42 18.05
C LYS A 110 -10.81 -6.54 19.50
N PHE A 111 -10.27 -5.46 20.07
CA PHE A 111 -9.60 -5.47 21.37
C PHE A 111 -10.17 -4.46 22.38
N PHE A 112 -10.85 -3.42 21.92
CA PHE A 112 -11.33 -2.31 22.75
C PHE A 112 -12.80 -2.03 22.52
N LEU A 113 -13.59 -2.03 23.59
CA LEU A 113 -15.00 -1.61 23.55
C LEU A 113 -15.09 -0.12 23.15
N GLY A 114 -16.03 0.17 22.26
CA GLY A 114 -16.26 1.54 21.77
C GLY A 114 -15.31 1.98 20.64
N ALA A 115 -14.48 1.06 20.11
CA ALA A 115 -13.63 1.31 18.95
C ALA A 115 -14.29 0.91 17.61
N ASP A 116 -15.64 0.91 17.56
CA ASP A 116 -16.42 0.53 16.36
C ASP A 116 -16.07 1.35 15.12
N TRP A 117 -15.54 2.56 15.31
CA TRP A 117 -15.02 3.39 14.24
C TRP A 117 -13.93 2.69 13.40
N ALA A 118 -13.15 1.79 14.00
CA ALA A 118 -12.09 1.07 13.29
C ALA A 118 -12.66 0.11 12.23
N MET A 119 -13.82 -0.51 12.49
CA MET A 119 -14.53 -1.29 11.48
C MET A 119 -14.99 -0.40 10.33
N GLY A 120 -15.64 0.73 10.64
CA GLY A 120 -16.06 1.69 9.63
C GLY A 120 -14.88 2.27 8.83
N PHE A 121 -13.72 2.48 9.46
CA PHE A 121 -12.51 2.92 8.76
C PHE A 121 -12.05 1.87 7.73
N ARG A 122 -12.00 0.58 8.08
CA ARG A 122 -11.62 -0.49 7.15
C ARG A 122 -12.59 -0.62 5.97
N GLU A 123 -13.90 -0.39 6.20
CA GLU A 123 -14.89 -0.37 5.11
C GLU A 123 -14.61 0.78 4.13
N VAL A 124 -14.27 1.97 4.64
CA VAL A 124 -13.89 3.11 3.80
C VAL A 124 -12.58 2.83 3.07
N GLU A 125 -11.57 2.33 3.77
CA GLU A 125 -10.26 1.99 3.20
C GLU A 125 -10.41 0.98 2.04
N HIS A 126 -11.20 -0.08 2.26
CA HIS A 126 -11.47 -1.08 1.22
C HIS A 126 -12.14 -0.47 -0.02
N ARG A 127 -13.16 0.38 0.17
CA ARG A 127 -13.84 1.06 -0.94
C ARG A 127 -12.92 2.00 -1.71
N VAL A 128 -12.09 2.77 -0.99
CA VAL A 128 -11.11 3.67 -1.61
C VAL A 128 -10.07 2.85 -2.38
N GLN A 129 -9.60 1.72 -1.82
CA GLN A 129 -8.67 0.83 -2.51
C GLN A 129 -9.28 0.23 -3.78
N GLU A 130 -10.56 -0.17 -3.76
CA GLU A 130 -11.27 -0.64 -4.95
C GLU A 130 -11.37 0.44 -6.04
N ALA A 131 -11.62 1.70 -5.65
CA ALA A 131 -11.64 2.81 -6.61
C ALA A 131 -10.24 3.02 -7.23
N CYS A 132 -9.19 2.98 -6.41
CA CYS A 132 -7.80 3.04 -6.88
C CYS A 132 -7.47 1.89 -7.85
N ASN A 133 -7.81 0.66 -7.47
CA ASN A 133 -7.56 -0.52 -8.30
C ASN A 133 -8.29 -0.41 -9.65
N LEU A 134 -9.57 -0.04 -9.64
CA LEU A 134 -10.35 0.10 -10.88
C LEU A 134 -9.76 1.17 -11.79
N SER A 135 -9.34 2.30 -11.22
CA SER A 135 -8.71 3.38 -12.00
C SER A 135 -7.36 2.97 -12.58
N LEU A 136 -6.50 2.35 -11.76
CA LEU A 136 -5.11 2.08 -12.12
C LEU A 136 -4.94 0.76 -12.89
N LEU A 137 -5.75 -0.27 -12.57
CA LEU A 137 -5.61 -1.63 -13.10
C LEU A 137 -6.80 -2.06 -13.97
N GLY A 138 -7.90 -1.32 -13.97
CA GLY A 138 -9.14 -1.70 -14.67
C GLY A 138 -9.95 -2.80 -13.96
N ILE A 139 -9.54 -3.24 -12.78
CA ILE A 139 -10.15 -4.32 -11.99
C ILE A 139 -10.24 -3.90 -10.52
N ARG A 140 -11.37 -4.14 -9.84
CA ARG A 140 -11.57 -3.72 -8.44
C ARG A 140 -10.78 -4.55 -7.44
N GLN A 141 -10.72 -5.87 -7.64
CA GLN A 141 -10.12 -6.81 -6.69
C GLN A 141 -9.24 -7.83 -7.44
N PRO A 142 -8.14 -8.27 -6.82
CA PRO A 142 -7.35 -9.37 -7.34
C PRO A 142 -8.12 -10.70 -7.26
N SER A 143 -7.62 -11.75 -7.93
CA SER A 143 -8.07 -13.11 -7.65
C SER A 143 -7.66 -13.53 -6.23
N GLN A 144 -8.33 -14.54 -5.66
CA GLN A 144 -8.01 -15.04 -4.32
C GLN A 144 -6.55 -15.50 -4.22
N GLU A 145 -6.02 -16.09 -5.28
CA GLU A 145 -4.62 -16.53 -5.34
C GLU A 145 -3.64 -15.34 -5.23
N ILE A 146 -3.88 -14.28 -6.00
CA ILE A 146 -3.08 -13.06 -5.93
C ILE A 146 -3.21 -12.40 -4.54
N GLU A 147 -4.41 -12.37 -3.97
CA GLU A 147 -4.63 -11.80 -2.62
C GLU A 147 -3.86 -12.56 -1.54
N ASP A 148 -3.83 -13.90 -1.62
CA ASP A 148 -3.09 -14.74 -0.69
C ASP A 148 -1.57 -14.54 -0.82
N ASP A 149 -1.07 -14.38 -2.04
CA ASP A 149 0.34 -14.12 -2.31
C ASP A 149 0.74 -12.68 -1.92
N LEU A 150 -0.14 -11.70 -2.13
CA LEU A 150 0.06 -10.34 -1.63
C LEU A 150 0.26 -10.32 -0.13
N ARG A 151 -0.60 -11.00 0.64
CA ARG A 151 -0.50 -11.06 2.10
C ARG A 151 0.82 -11.69 2.56
N LYS A 152 1.22 -12.81 1.94
CA LYS A 152 2.49 -13.48 2.27
C LYS A 152 3.68 -12.58 2.00
N LEU A 153 3.65 -11.88 0.86
CA LEU A 153 4.73 -10.97 0.48
C LEU A 153 4.77 -9.73 1.38
N ASP A 154 3.63 -9.13 1.71
CA ASP A 154 3.57 -7.97 2.62
C ASP A 154 4.08 -8.34 4.01
N ASP A 155 3.72 -9.52 4.55
CA ASP A 155 4.26 -9.99 5.84
C ASP A 155 5.78 -10.24 5.78
N ALA A 156 6.31 -10.75 4.67
CA ALA A 156 7.76 -10.92 4.48
C ALA A 156 8.49 -9.56 4.32
N MET A 157 7.88 -8.61 3.63
CA MET A 157 8.35 -7.24 3.54
C MET A 157 8.35 -6.57 4.91
N LEU A 158 7.25 -6.68 5.66
CA LEU A 158 7.12 -6.15 7.02
C LEU A 158 8.21 -6.71 7.95
N ALA A 159 8.46 -8.02 7.92
CA ALA A 159 9.53 -8.67 8.70
C ALA A 159 10.92 -8.08 8.37
N THR A 160 11.18 -7.87 7.07
CA THR A 160 12.45 -7.35 6.56
C THR A 160 12.64 -5.88 6.93
N GLU A 161 11.62 -5.08 6.72
CA GLU A 161 11.59 -3.66 7.04
C GLU A 161 11.75 -3.42 8.54
N ARG A 162 11.02 -4.17 9.36
CA ARG A 162 11.16 -4.13 10.82
C ARG A 162 12.61 -4.40 11.23
N HIS A 163 13.22 -5.44 10.68
CA HIS A 163 14.60 -5.81 10.99
C HIS A 163 15.62 -4.73 10.61
N GLN A 164 15.40 -4.03 9.48
CA GLN A 164 16.35 -3.06 8.94
C GLN A 164 16.13 -1.62 9.42
N LEU A 165 14.89 -1.27 9.75
CA LEU A 165 14.47 0.12 9.95
C LEU A 165 14.10 0.43 11.39
N MET A 166 13.82 -0.57 12.22
CA MET A 166 13.43 -0.36 13.61
C MET A 166 14.53 -0.83 14.57
N GLY A 167 14.48 -0.35 15.80
CA GLY A 167 15.35 -0.79 16.88
C GLY A 167 15.05 -2.23 17.33
N ASN A 168 15.87 -2.74 18.23
CA ASN A 168 15.61 -4.04 18.85
C ASN A 168 14.30 -3.98 19.62
N PRO A 169 13.36 -4.93 19.40
CA PRO A 169 12.10 -4.93 20.10
C PRO A 169 12.28 -5.43 21.54
N GLU A 170 11.44 -4.92 22.45
CA GLU A 170 11.30 -5.50 23.78
C GLU A 170 10.60 -6.88 23.74
N ILE A 171 9.72 -7.06 22.74
CA ILE A 171 8.97 -8.31 22.49
C ILE A 171 9.14 -8.68 21.03
N GLU A 172 9.54 -9.92 20.75
CA GLU A 172 9.67 -10.41 19.38
C GLU A 172 8.32 -10.49 18.66
N TRP A 173 8.36 -10.31 17.33
CA TRP A 173 7.19 -10.39 16.47
C TRP A 173 7.09 -11.79 15.85
N ASP A 174 6.82 -12.78 16.70
CA ASP A 174 6.84 -14.23 16.35
C ASP A 174 5.80 -14.64 15.30
N PHE A 175 4.85 -13.75 14.98
CA PHE A 175 3.83 -13.97 13.98
C PHE A 175 4.29 -13.66 12.53
N LEU A 176 5.47 -13.09 12.37
CA LEU A 176 6.02 -12.77 11.05
C LEU A 176 6.93 -13.88 10.52
N PRO A 177 7.00 -14.05 9.17
CA PRO A 177 7.98 -14.94 8.57
C PRO A 177 9.43 -14.42 8.79
N PRO A 178 10.45 -15.26 8.54
CA PRO A 178 11.82 -14.78 8.51
C PRO A 178 12.02 -13.62 7.52
N PRO A 179 12.87 -12.63 7.85
CA PRO A 179 13.15 -11.52 6.95
C PRO A 179 13.82 -12.01 5.66
N LEU A 180 13.54 -11.31 4.57
CA LEU A 180 14.19 -11.55 3.27
C LEU A 180 15.69 -11.19 3.34
N SER A 181 16.49 -11.84 2.51
CA SER A 181 17.90 -11.52 2.36
C SER A 181 18.10 -10.21 1.58
N GLY A 182 19.13 -9.45 1.93
CA GLY A 182 19.48 -8.19 1.28
C GLY A 182 19.06 -6.96 2.09
N ASN A 183 19.51 -5.79 1.63
CA ASN A 183 19.20 -4.51 2.25
C ASN A 183 18.41 -3.65 1.29
N PHE A 184 17.37 -2.99 1.79
CA PHE A 184 16.66 -1.98 1.02
C PHE A 184 17.47 -0.69 0.91
N PRO A 185 17.53 -0.08 -0.27
CA PRO A 185 18.18 1.22 -0.45
C PRO A 185 17.48 2.28 0.40
N VAL A 186 18.15 3.40 0.61
CA VAL A 186 17.54 4.60 1.20
C VAL A 186 17.22 5.55 0.05
N TRP A 187 15.95 5.86 -0.12
CA TRP A 187 15.49 6.79 -1.14
C TRP A 187 14.94 8.07 -0.53
N HIS A 188 15.30 9.18 -1.15
CA HIS A 188 14.57 10.43 -0.94
C HIS A 188 13.15 10.31 -1.53
N PRO A 189 12.11 10.97 -0.97
CA PRO A 189 10.73 10.93 -1.50
C PRO A 189 10.62 11.07 -3.02
N ALA A 190 11.29 12.05 -3.61
CA ALA A 190 11.27 12.25 -5.07
C ALA A 190 11.88 11.07 -5.87
N GLN A 191 12.78 10.27 -5.27
CA GLN A 191 13.29 9.06 -5.90
C GLN A 191 12.26 7.93 -5.80
N ALA A 192 11.61 7.77 -4.63
CA ALA A 192 10.56 6.79 -4.43
C ALA A 192 9.38 7.04 -5.40
N GLU A 193 8.92 8.28 -5.53
CA GLU A 193 7.89 8.70 -6.50
C GLU A 193 8.31 8.34 -7.94
N LYS A 194 9.51 8.72 -8.35
CA LYS A 194 10.02 8.42 -9.69
C LYS A 194 10.07 6.92 -9.97
N HIS A 195 10.56 6.12 -9.00
CA HIS A 195 10.63 4.67 -9.14
C HIS A 195 9.23 4.05 -9.22
N PHE A 196 8.28 4.51 -8.40
CA PHE A 196 6.89 4.06 -8.44
C PHE A 196 6.26 4.30 -9.82
N LEU A 197 6.34 5.53 -10.33
CA LEU A 197 5.81 5.90 -11.64
C LEU A 197 6.47 5.13 -12.79
N SER A 198 7.78 4.92 -12.72
CA SER A 198 8.53 4.18 -13.74
C SER A 198 8.14 2.72 -13.77
N LEU A 199 8.11 2.07 -12.59
CA LEU A 199 7.76 0.67 -12.45
C LEU A 199 6.31 0.40 -12.83
N PHE A 200 5.39 1.29 -12.45
CA PHE A 200 3.99 1.17 -12.85
C PHE A 200 3.84 1.16 -14.38
N ARG A 201 4.49 2.09 -15.08
CA ARG A 201 4.47 2.14 -16.54
C ARG A 201 5.08 0.89 -17.18
N GLU A 202 6.17 0.41 -16.62
CA GLU A 202 6.80 -0.83 -17.08
C GLU A 202 5.87 -2.02 -16.91
N LEU A 203 5.28 -2.22 -15.73
CA LEU A 203 4.41 -3.34 -15.42
C LEU A 203 3.05 -3.30 -16.13
N SER A 204 2.52 -2.15 -16.51
CA SER A 204 1.21 -1.98 -17.16
C SER A 204 1.24 -2.07 -18.69
N GLN A 205 2.40 -2.09 -19.34
CA GLN A 205 2.55 -2.07 -20.82
C GLN A 205 2.60 -3.44 -21.49
N ALA A 206 2.26 -4.55 -20.82
CA ALA A 206 2.36 -5.90 -21.38
C ALA A 206 1.07 -6.43 -21.97
#